data_3196184c6cc917e018dc8ba7143c62ee
#
_entry.id   3196184c6cc917e018dc8ba7143c62ee
#
_cell.length_a   1.000
_cell.length_b   1.000
_cell.length_c   1.000
_cell.angle_alpha   90.00
_cell.angle_beta   90.00
_cell.angle_gamma   90.00
#
_symmetry.space_group_name_H-M   'P 1'
#
loop_
_entity.id
_entity.type
_entity.pdbx_description
1 polymer ?
#
loop_
_entity_poly.entity_id
_entity_poly.type
_entity_poly.pdbx_seq_one_letter_code
_entity_poly.pdbx_strand_id
1 'polypeptide(L)'
;MKNFSILVCILVFLAIVVACSQQIDAQSCKPSGGIRGKKPPPGQCNKENDSDCCIQGKFYTTYTCSPPVSSSTKATLTLNSFQKGGDGGGPSECDHQYHSDDKPVVALSTGWYKGGDRCHNLITINGNGRSVKAMVVDECDSTMGCDEDHDYQPPCPNNIVDASKAVWKALGVSEDNWGDLDITWSDA
;
A
#
# COMPACT_ATOMS: atom_id res chain seq x y z
N MET A 1 -36.97 -3.13 -45.25
CA MET A 1 -36.82 -3.89 -43.99
C MET A 1 -35.42 -4.47 -43.78
N LYS A 2 -34.73 -5.01 -44.81
CA LYS A 2 -33.37 -5.57 -44.68
C LYS A 2 -32.30 -4.53 -44.26
N ASN A 3 -32.37 -3.29 -44.75
CA ASN A 3 -31.38 -2.26 -44.46
C ASN A 3 -31.44 -1.72 -43.01
N PHE A 4 -32.63 -1.73 -42.39
CA PHE A 4 -32.82 -1.31 -40.98
C PHE A 4 -32.17 -2.31 -40.01
N SER A 5 -32.30 -3.61 -40.31
CA SER A 5 -31.70 -4.67 -39.48
C SER A 5 -30.17 -4.63 -39.51
N ILE A 6 -29.57 -4.33 -40.68
CA ILE A 6 -28.11 -4.22 -40.81
C ILE A 6 -27.58 -3.00 -40.04
N LEU A 7 -28.28 -1.85 -40.10
CA LEU A 7 -27.88 -0.64 -39.39
C LEU A 7 -27.91 -0.83 -37.85
N VAL A 8 -28.95 -1.52 -37.35
CA VAL A 8 -29.06 -1.86 -35.93
C VAL A 8 -27.91 -2.79 -35.47
N CYS A 9 -27.57 -3.80 -36.26
CA CYS A 9 -26.45 -4.70 -35.95
C CYS A 9 -25.12 -3.97 -35.93
N ILE A 10 -24.87 -3.02 -36.84
CA ILE A 10 -23.65 -2.23 -36.88
C ILE A 10 -23.55 -1.32 -35.65
N LEU A 11 -24.66 -0.66 -35.25
CA LEU A 11 -24.69 0.20 -34.07
C LEU A 11 -24.47 -0.57 -32.77
N VAL A 12 -25.05 -1.76 -32.66
CA VAL A 12 -24.82 -2.65 -31.51
C VAL A 12 -23.37 -3.14 -31.46
N PHE A 13 -22.78 -3.50 -32.60
CA PHE A 13 -21.39 -3.93 -32.68
C PHE A 13 -20.42 -2.79 -32.32
N LEU A 14 -20.67 -1.57 -32.80
CA LEU A 14 -19.89 -0.38 -32.43
C LEU A 14 -20.01 -0.05 -30.95
N ALA A 15 -21.21 -0.17 -30.37
CA ALA A 15 -21.40 0.05 -28.93
C ALA A 15 -20.66 -0.98 -28.08
N ILE A 16 -20.63 -2.25 -28.50
CA ILE A 16 -19.88 -3.32 -27.81
C ILE A 16 -18.37 -3.09 -27.93
N VAL A 17 -17.88 -2.68 -29.12
CA VAL A 17 -16.44 -2.39 -29.32
C VAL A 17 -15.99 -1.18 -28.48
N VAL A 18 -16.81 -0.13 -28.41
CA VAL A 18 -16.53 1.05 -27.57
C VAL A 18 -16.57 0.69 -26.08
N ALA A 19 -17.52 -0.14 -25.65
CA ALA A 19 -17.59 -0.62 -24.27
C ALA A 19 -16.39 -1.53 -23.91
N CYS A 20 -15.93 -2.39 -24.82
CA CYS A 20 -14.72 -3.19 -24.62
C CYS A 20 -13.43 -2.36 -24.58
N SER A 21 -13.35 -1.27 -25.37
CA SER A 21 -12.14 -0.42 -25.38
C SER A 21 -11.98 0.41 -24.11
N GLN A 22 -13.03 0.64 -23.33
CA GLN A 22 -12.95 1.34 -22.04
C GLN A 22 -12.50 0.45 -20.87
N GLN A 23 -12.36 -0.87 -21.06
CA GLN A 23 -11.88 -1.80 -20.03
C GLN A 23 -10.36 -2.06 -20.08
N ILE A 24 -9.59 -1.40 -20.95
CA ILE A 24 -8.18 -1.74 -21.20
C ILE A 24 -7.19 -0.73 -20.57
N ASP A 25 -7.62 0.20 -19.75
CA ASP A 25 -6.69 1.03 -18.99
C ASP A 25 -6.89 0.91 -17.48
N ALA A 26 -6.86 -0.30 -16.96
CA ALA A 26 -6.27 -0.49 -15.64
C ALA A 26 -4.77 -0.29 -15.81
N GLN A 27 -4.31 0.96 -15.78
CA GLN A 27 -2.92 1.34 -15.94
C GLN A 27 -2.11 0.56 -14.91
N SER A 28 -1.49 -0.55 -15.35
CA SER A 28 -0.65 -1.36 -14.49
C SER A 28 0.50 -0.47 -14.02
N CYS A 29 0.55 -0.18 -12.72
CA CYS A 29 1.66 0.54 -12.14
C CYS A 29 2.95 -0.21 -12.46
N LYS A 30 3.88 0.46 -13.18
CA LYS A 30 5.17 -0.10 -13.55
C LYS A 30 6.25 0.43 -12.62
N PRO A 31 7.34 -0.32 -12.43
CA PRO A 31 8.51 0.18 -11.73
C PRO A 31 8.95 1.55 -12.27
N SER A 32 9.24 2.50 -11.39
CA SER A 32 9.77 3.82 -11.73
C SER A 32 11.30 3.86 -11.75
N GLY A 33 11.95 2.84 -11.18
CA GLY A 33 13.39 2.76 -11.06
C GLY A 33 13.82 1.71 -10.04
N GLY A 34 14.91 1.99 -9.35
CA GLY A 34 15.38 1.15 -8.27
C GLY A 34 16.65 1.70 -7.63
N ILE A 35 16.91 1.23 -6.42
CA ILE A 35 18.07 1.61 -5.62
C ILE A 35 18.93 0.39 -5.31
N ARG A 36 20.22 0.63 -5.07
CA ARG A 36 21.13 -0.42 -4.59
C ARG A 36 21.23 -0.34 -3.08
N GLY A 37 20.93 -1.46 -2.42
CA GLY A 37 21.02 -1.60 -0.99
C GLY A 37 22.41 -1.26 -0.45
N LYS A 38 22.40 -0.57 0.67
CA LYS A 38 23.57 -0.32 1.52
C LYS A 38 23.40 -1.14 2.79
N LYS A 39 24.49 -1.76 3.25
CA LYS A 39 24.48 -2.44 4.54
C LYS A 39 24.30 -1.39 5.65
N PRO A 40 23.31 -1.56 6.52
CA PRO A 40 23.16 -0.66 7.68
C PRO A 40 24.39 -0.73 8.58
N PRO A 41 24.75 0.38 9.24
CA PRO A 41 25.69 0.35 10.34
C PRO A 41 25.18 -0.59 11.46
N PRO A 42 26.10 -1.16 12.28
CA PRO A 42 25.70 -2.08 13.36
C PRO A 42 24.68 -1.43 14.31
N GLY A 43 23.52 -2.09 14.49
CA GLY A 43 22.47 -1.66 15.41
C GLY A 43 21.59 -0.50 14.93
N GLN A 44 21.69 -0.10 13.67
CA GLN A 44 20.89 1.01 13.11
C GLN A 44 19.67 0.57 12.26
N CYS A 45 19.49 -0.72 12.05
CA CYS A 45 18.26 -1.20 11.41
C CYS A 45 17.44 -1.96 12.44
N ASN A 46 16.24 -1.48 12.72
CA ASN A 46 15.30 -2.13 13.61
C ASN A 46 14.65 -3.32 12.88
N LYS A 47 14.67 -4.50 13.52
CA LYS A 47 14.07 -5.74 12.99
C LYS A 47 12.81 -6.13 13.75
N GLU A 48 12.22 -5.22 14.48
CA GLU A 48 10.91 -5.45 15.08
C GLU A 48 9.88 -5.81 14.01
N ASN A 49 8.90 -6.59 14.36
CA ASN A 49 7.82 -7.00 13.46
C ASN A 49 8.29 -7.68 12.15
N ASP A 50 9.43 -8.41 12.19
CA ASP A 50 10.05 -9.09 11.04
C ASP A 50 10.52 -8.15 9.92
N SER A 51 10.75 -6.87 10.23
CA SER A 51 11.25 -5.88 9.28
C SER A 51 12.60 -6.27 8.68
N ASP A 52 12.69 -6.16 7.35
CA ASP A 52 13.89 -6.47 6.59
C ASP A 52 14.87 -5.31 6.58
N CYS A 53 16.16 -5.61 6.71
CA CYS A 53 17.24 -4.64 6.49
C CYS A 53 17.80 -4.76 5.09
N CYS A 54 18.23 -3.64 4.51
CA CYS A 54 18.87 -3.64 3.21
C CYS A 54 20.15 -4.47 3.16
N ILE A 55 20.33 -5.20 2.08
CA ILE A 55 21.49 -6.04 1.80
C ILE A 55 22.42 -5.30 0.86
N GLN A 56 23.71 -5.21 1.21
CA GLN A 56 24.73 -4.55 0.40
C GLN A 56 24.71 -5.03 -1.05
N GLY A 57 24.52 -4.11 -1.97
CA GLY A 57 24.56 -4.36 -3.41
C GLY A 57 23.30 -5.00 -4.01
N LYS A 58 22.34 -5.49 -3.20
CA LYS A 58 21.05 -5.97 -3.69
C LYS A 58 20.31 -4.82 -4.37
N PHE A 59 19.67 -5.10 -5.51
CA PHE A 59 18.84 -4.14 -6.20
C PHE A 59 17.41 -4.25 -5.69
N TYR A 60 16.83 -3.11 -5.32
CA TYR A 60 15.45 -2.97 -4.88
C TYR A 60 14.69 -2.10 -5.86
N THR A 61 13.54 -2.58 -6.32
CA THR A 61 12.68 -1.87 -7.26
C THR A 61 11.93 -0.75 -6.54
N THR A 62 11.76 0.40 -7.20
CA THR A 62 11.00 1.55 -6.68
C THR A 62 9.77 1.84 -7.53
N TYR A 63 8.77 2.48 -6.91
CA TYR A 63 7.50 2.79 -7.52
C TYR A 63 7.01 4.19 -7.11
N THR A 64 6.60 5.01 -8.08
CA THR A 64 5.91 6.29 -7.83
C THR A 64 4.40 6.16 -7.93
N CYS A 65 3.89 4.97 -8.27
CA CYS A 65 2.48 4.68 -8.43
C CYS A 65 2.08 3.41 -7.67
N SER A 66 0.80 3.27 -7.42
CA SER A 66 0.17 2.06 -6.86
C SER A 66 -0.98 1.62 -7.75
N PRO A 67 -1.50 0.39 -7.62
CA PRO A 67 -2.68 -0.05 -8.33
C PRO A 67 -3.86 0.92 -8.16
N PRO A 68 -4.74 1.07 -9.17
CA PRO A 68 -5.92 1.94 -9.08
C PRO A 68 -6.81 1.57 -7.89
N VAL A 69 -7.26 2.60 -7.15
CA VAL A 69 -8.16 2.41 -6.00
C VAL A 69 -9.58 2.17 -6.49
N SER A 70 -10.28 1.25 -5.85
CA SER A 70 -11.66 0.87 -6.12
C SER A 70 -12.41 0.61 -4.81
N SER A 71 -13.66 0.22 -4.88
CA SER A 71 -14.43 -0.24 -3.70
C SER A 71 -13.89 -1.54 -3.08
N SER A 72 -12.91 -2.20 -3.74
CA SER A 72 -12.29 -3.45 -3.27
C SER A 72 -10.88 -3.56 -3.85
N THR A 73 -9.99 -2.65 -3.44
CA THR A 73 -8.60 -2.61 -3.88
C THR A 73 -7.81 -3.72 -3.19
N LYS A 74 -7.20 -4.60 -3.96
CA LYS A 74 -6.34 -5.66 -3.41
C LYS A 74 -5.04 -5.08 -2.89
N ALA A 75 -4.61 -5.53 -1.71
CA ALA A 75 -3.38 -5.12 -1.06
C ALA A 75 -2.83 -6.24 -0.18
N THR A 76 -1.57 -6.08 0.23
CA THR A 76 -0.99 -6.83 1.34
C THR A 76 -0.99 -5.93 2.58
N LEU A 77 -1.52 -6.44 3.69
CA LEU A 77 -1.38 -5.82 4.99
C LEU A 77 -0.08 -6.27 5.60
N THR A 78 0.75 -5.32 6.06
CA THR A 78 1.97 -5.58 6.81
C THR A 78 1.86 -5.03 8.23
N LEU A 79 2.77 -5.42 9.11
CA LEU A 79 2.78 -4.96 10.50
C LEU A 79 3.86 -3.90 10.70
N ASN A 80 3.45 -2.76 11.25
CA ASN A 80 4.34 -1.64 11.57
C ASN A 80 4.07 -1.08 12.96
N SER A 81 5.09 -0.51 13.60
CA SER A 81 4.97 0.28 14.80
C SER A 81 5.15 1.76 14.51
N PHE A 82 4.12 2.54 14.77
CA PHE A 82 4.11 4.01 14.64
C PHE A 82 4.57 4.72 15.91
N GLN A 83 5.05 3.96 16.91
CA GLN A 83 5.54 4.52 18.16
C GLN A 83 6.99 4.97 18.03
N LYS A 84 7.38 5.88 18.89
CA LYS A 84 8.79 6.31 18.97
C LYS A 84 9.69 5.13 19.33
N GLY A 85 10.64 4.85 18.44
CA GLY A 85 11.58 3.74 18.58
C GLY A 85 11.08 2.40 18.08
N GLY A 86 9.89 2.35 17.48
CA GLY A 86 9.42 1.20 16.70
C GLY A 86 10.09 1.11 15.33
N ASP A 87 9.78 0.07 14.58
CA ASP A 87 10.38 -0.21 13.27
C ASP A 87 9.88 0.70 12.13
N GLY A 88 8.86 1.50 12.39
CA GLY A 88 8.43 2.56 11.45
C GLY A 88 9.38 3.76 11.36
N GLY A 89 10.45 3.78 12.15
CA GLY A 89 11.50 4.79 12.07
C GLY A 89 11.10 6.15 12.64
N GLY A 90 10.93 7.16 11.76
CA GLY A 90 10.63 8.55 12.11
C GLY A 90 9.19 8.79 12.57
N PRO A 91 8.85 10.06 12.90
CA PRO A 91 7.45 10.45 13.09
C PRO A 91 6.70 10.38 11.77
N SER A 92 5.39 10.06 11.82
CA SER A 92 4.53 9.89 10.65
C SER A 92 4.47 11.13 9.75
N GLU A 93 4.48 10.94 8.44
CA GLU A 93 4.56 12.01 7.42
C GLU A 93 3.36 12.97 7.42
N CYS A 94 2.17 12.50 7.85
CA CYS A 94 0.97 13.34 7.82
C CYS A 94 0.96 14.48 8.82
N ASP A 95 1.61 14.32 9.98
CA ASP A 95 1.50 15.29 11.08
C ASP A 95 2.79 15.43 11.90
N HIS A 96 3.86 14.73 11.51
CA HIS A 96 5.16 14.71 12.17
C HIS A 96 5.06 14.27 13.65
N GLN A 97 4.15 13.33 13.96
CA GLN A 97 3.94 12.80 15.28
C GLN A 97 4.08 11.27 15.30
N TYR A 98 4.39 10.73 16.48
CA TYR A 98 4.31 9.31 16.75
C TYR A 98 2.90 8.94 17.19
N HIS A 99 2.38 7.79 16.73
CA HIS A 99 1.05 7.31 17.09
C HIS A 99 1.16 6.04 17.95
N SER A 100 0.15 5.83 18.81
CA SER A 100 0.06 4.60 19.58
C SER A 100 -0.39 3.43 18.71
N ASP A 101 0.30 2.29 18.80
CA ASP A 101 -0.07 1.04 18.12
C ASP A 101 -1.39 0.44 18.60
N ASP A 102 -1.96 0.97 19.70
CA ASP A 102 -3.29 0.61 20.17
C ASP A 102 -4.43 1.35 19.43
N LYS A 103 -4.08 2.28 18.54
CA LYS A 103 -5.03 2.96 17.65
C LYS A 103 -4.95 2.37 16.25
N PRO A 104 -6.09 2.19 15.55
CA PRO A 104 -6.09 1.70 14.18
C PRO A 104 -5.59 2.80 13.23
N VAL A 105 -4.30 2.79 12.95
CA VAL A 105 -3.60 3.69 12.03
C VAL A 105 -2.82 2.89 11.01
N VAL A 106 -2.58 3.50 9.84
CA VAL A 106 -1.88 2.88 8.72
C VAL A 106 -0.97 3.86 7.99
N ALA A 107 0.10 3.31 7.39
CA ALA A 107 0.84 3.90 6.28
C ALA A 107 0.37 3.28 4.95
N LEU A 108 0.42 4.05 3.88
CA LEU A 108 0.07 3.58 2.54
C LEU A 108 1.26 3.69 1.61
N SER A 109 1.44 2.71 0.71
CA SER A 109 2.41 2.82 -0.38
C SER A 109 2.31 4.17 -1.08
N THR A 110 3.45 4.74 -1.52
CA THR A 110 3.58 6.09 -2.10
C THR A 110 2.46 6.48 -3.05
N GLY A 111 2.10 5.62 -4.01
CA GLY A 111 1.05 5.93 -4.99
C GLY A 111 -0.35 6.03 -4.39
N TRP A 112 -0.62 5.33 -3.29
CA TRP A 112 -1.87 5.43 -2.53
C TRP A 112 -1.84 6.57 -1.51
N TYR A 113 -0.70 6.82 -0.88
CA TYR A 113 -0.48 8.00 -0.02
C TYR A 113 -0.70 9.30 -0.80
N LYS A 114 -0.23 9.32 -2.06
CA LYS A 114 -0.50 10.37 -3.05
C LYS A 114 -0.11 11.78 -2.58
N GLY A 115 1.09 11.87 -1.98
CA GLY A 115 1.63 13.14 -1.49
C GLY A 115 0.81 13.76 -0.36
N GLY A 116 0.19 12.94 0.47
CA GLY A 116 -0.59 13.38 1.62
C GLY A 116 -2.09 13.60 1.36
N ASP A 117 -2.59 13.41 0.13
CA ASP A 117 -4.02 13.59 -0.19
C ASP A 117 -4.95 12.72 0.69
N ARG A 118 -4.43 11.60 1.23
CA ARG A 118 -5.17 10.69 2.11
C ARG A 118 -4.89 10.89 3.59
N CYS A 119 -4.03 11.83 3.97
CA CYS A 119 -3.73 12.11 5.37
C CYS A 119 -4.98 12.37 6.19
N HIS A 120 -5.07 11.70 7.34
CA HIS A 120 -6.18 11.74 8.29
C HIS A 120 -7.54 11.27 7.75
N ASN A 121 -7.60 10.76 6.51
CA ASN A 121 -8.79 10.09 6.00
C ASN A 121 -8.88 8.67 6.57
N LEU A 122 -10.11 8.19 6.69
CA LEU A 122 -10.35 6.80 7.06
C LEU A 122 -10.38 5.92 5.81
N ILE A 123 -9.79 4.74 5.90
CA ILE A 123 -9.99 3.66 4.95
C ILE A 123 -10.70 2.50 5.62
N THR A 124 -11.43 1.71 4.85
CA THR A 124 -12.02 0.45 5.29
C THR A 124 -11.17 -0.71 4.80
N ILE A 125 -10.67 -1.52 5.72
CA ILE A 125 -9.82 -2.69 5.45
C ILE A 125 -10.65 -3.95 5.71
N ASN A 126 -10.66 -4.89 4.76
CA ASN A 126 -11.33 -6.18 4.86
C ASN A 126 -10.31 -7.31 4.75
N GLY A 127 -10.22 -8.15 5.75
CA GLY A 127 -9.31 -9.29 5.82
C GLY A 127 -9.78 -10.30 6.89
N ASN A 128 -9.36 -11.56 6.78
CA ASN A 128 -9.70 -12.60 7.76
C ASN A 128 -11.21 -12.70 8.08
N GLY A 129 -12.08 -12.41 7.09
CA GLY A 129 -13.54 -12.42 7.28
C GLY A 129 -14.09 -11.27 8.13
N ARG A 130 -13.30 -10.26 8.45
CA ARG A 130 -13.67 -9.08 9.25
C ARG A 130 -13.36 -7.79 8.51
N SER A 131 -13.83 -6.69 9.08
CA SER A 131 -13.60 -5.35 8.57
C SER A 131 -13.22 -4.39 9.70
N VAL A 132 -12.32 -3.46 9.42
CA VAL A 132 -11.90 -2.40 10.34
C VAL A 132 -11.73 -1.09 9.60
N LYS A 133 -12.03 0.04 10.26
CA LYS A 133 -11.64 1.37 9.77
C LYS A 133 -10.34 1.79 10.44
N ALA A 134 -9.41 2.30 9.63
CA ALA A 134 -8.14 2.82 10.11
C ALA A 134 -7.85 4.19 9.50
N MET A 135 -7.17 5.04 10.25
CA MET A 135 -6.78 6.37 9.80
C MET A 135 -5.42 6.32 9.12
N VAL A 136 -5.32 6.94 7.95
CA VAL A 136 -4.04 7.13 7.25
C VAL A 136 -3.25 8.20 7.97
N VAL A 137 -2.08 7.85 8.47
CA VAL A 137 -1.18 8.77 9.19
C VAL A 137 0.19 8.90 8.52
N ASP A 138 0.54 7.97 7.61
CA ASP A 138 1.91 7.87 7.13
C ASP A 138 2.01 7.38 5.69
N GLU A 139 3.21 7.50 5.13
CA GLU A 139 3.65 6.92 3.87
C GLU A 139 4.55 5.69 4.13
N CYS A 140 4.25 4.58 3.47
CA CYS A 140 5.19 3.48 3.27
C CYS A 140 5.95 3.79 1.98
N ASP A 141 7.15 4.39 2.08
CA ASP A 141 7.85 4.96 0.92
C ASP A 141 8.30 3.89 -0.08
N SER A 142 7.68 3.92 -1.26
CA SER A 142 8.00 3.01 -2.37
C SER A 142 9.10 3.57 -3.29
N THR A 143 9.60 4.76 -3.03
CA THR A 143 10.56 5.46 -3.89
C THR A 143 11.98 5.49 -3.32
N MET A 144 12.09 5.46 -1.99
CA MET A 144 13.34 5.58 -1.23
C MET A 144 13.48 4.42 -0.24
N GLY A 145 14.65 4.35 0.39
CA GLY A 145 14.98 3.35 1.41
C GLY A 145 16.46 3.06 1.45
N CYS A 146 16.90 2.15 2.32
CA CYS A 146 18.29 1.77 2.54
C CYS A 146 19.18 2.91 3.04
N ASP A 147 18.62 3.90 3.68
CA ASP A 147 19.29 5.04 4.31
C ASP A 147 18.79 5.26 5.74
N GLU A 148 19.34 6.26 6.43
CA GLU A 148 19.05 6.53 7.83
C GLU A 148 17.60 6.97 8.05
N ASP A 149 17.03 7.74 7.12
CA ASP A 149 15.68 8.27 7.22
C ASP A 149 14.61 7.16 7.11
N HIS A 150 14.96 6.02 6.48
CA HIS A 150 14.12 4.84 6.32
C HIS A 150 14.55 3.65 7.19
N ASP A 151 15.23 3.90 8.31
CA ASP A 151 15.75 2.87 9.22
C ASP A 151 16.52 1.75 8.50
N TYR A 152 17.16 2.06 7.36
CA TYR A 152 17.85 1.12 6.49
C TYR A 152 16.99 -0.03 5.97
N GLN A 153 15.68 0.14 5.93
CA GLN A 153 14.74 -0.80 5.34
C GLN A 153 14.66 -0.64 3.81
N PRO A 154 14.26 -1.68 3.07
CA PRO A 154 14.01 -1.59 1.64
C PRO A 154 12.86 -0.63 1.30
N PRO A 155 12.83 -0.09 0.05
CA PRO A 155 11.64 0.58 -0.43
C PRO A 155 10.40 -0.30 -0.29
N CYS A 156 9.32 0.30 0.17
CA CYS A 156 8.03 -0.34 0.31
C CYS A 156 7.51 -0.83 -1.06
N PRO A 157 6.96 -2.04 -1.20
CA PRO A 157 6.21 -2.42 -2.39
C PRO A 157 5.05 -1.46 -2.67
N ASN A 158 4.54 -1.44 -3.90
CA ASN A 158 3.53 -0.45 -4.32
C ASN A 158 2.08 -0.81 -3.97
N ASN A 159 1.85 -1.87 -3.20
CA ASN A 159 0.53 -2.41 -2.86
C ASN A 159 0.39 -2.75 -1.36
N ILE A 160 1.08 -2.01 -0.51
CA ILE A 160 1.09 -2.22 0.94
C ILE A 160 0.11 -1.28 1.64
N VAL A 161 -0.61 -1.84 2.60
CA VAL A 161 -1.24 -1.15 3.72
C VAL A 161 -0.48 -1.59 4.96
N ASP A 162 0.40 -0.73 5.46
CA ASP A 162 1.24 -1.02 6.61
C ASP A 162 0.52 -0.57 7.88
N ALA A 163 0.28 -1.48 8.83
CA ALA A 163 -0.77 -1.29 9.83
C ALA A 163 -0.29 -1.52 11.27
N SER A 164 -0.80 -0.70 12.16
CA SER A 164 -0.61 -0.86 13.60
C SER A 164 -1.19 -2.18 14.14
N LYS A 165 -0.69 -2.64 15.28
CA LYS A 165 -1.19 -3.82 16.01
C LYS A 165 -2.70 -3.78 16.26
N ALA A 166 -3.28 -2.59 16.43
CA ALA A 166 -4.73 -2.43 16.63
C ALA A 166 -5.55 -2.89 15.41
N VAL A 167 -5.06 -2.67 14.19
CA VAL A 167 -5.72 -3.15 12.96
C VAL A 167 -5.72 -4.66 12.91
N TRP A 168 -4.58 -5.31 13.16
CA TRP A 168 -4.42 -6.76 13.19
C TRP A 168 -5.34 -7.43 14.22
N LYS A 169 -5.39 -6.86 15.43
CA LYS A 169 -6.31 -7.30 16.52
C LYS A 169 -7.78 -7.19 16.09
N ALA A 170 -8.17 -6.08 15.46
CA ALA A 170 -9.53 -5.84 15.00
C ALA A 170 -9.96 -6.82 13.90
N LEU A 171 -9.04 -7.19 12.99
CA LEU A 171 -9.25 -8.23 11.99
C LEU A 171 -9.27 -9.64 12.59
N GLY A 172 -8.91 -9.81 13.88
CA GLY A 172 -8.94 -11.08 14.59
C GLY A 172 -7.91 -12.08 14.12
N VAL A 173 -6.81 -11.61 13.58
CA VAL A 173 -5.65 -12.44 13.23
C VAL A 173 -4.88 -12.74 14.52
N SER A 174 -4.51 -14.00 14.74
CA SER A 174 -3.66 -14.37 15.90
C SER A 174 -2.27 -13.79 15.76
N GLU A 175 -1.64 -13.40 16.87
CA GLU A 175 -0.31 -12.74 16.84
C GLU A 175 0.76 -13.59 16.15
N ASP A 176 0.67 -14.91 16.26
CA ASP A 176 1.60 -15.85 15.58
C ASP A 176 1.49 -15.81 14.03
N ASN A 177 0.44 -15.18 13.48
CA ASN A 177 0.18 -15.05 12.05
C ASN A 177 0.22 -13.59 11.58
N TRP A 178 0.76 -12.67 12.40
CA TRP A 178 1.00 -11.31 11.94
C TRP A 178 2.23 -11.25 11.02
N GLY A 179 2.27 -10.27 10.15
CA GLY A 179 3.36 -10.06 9.18
C GLY A 179 2.80 -9.74 7.80
N ASP A 180 2.23 -10.73 7.11
CA ASP A 180 1.64 -10.57 5.79
C ASP A 180 0.22 -11.17 5.75
N LEU A 181 -0.74 -10.36 5.25
CA LEU A 181 -2.11 -10.81 5.04
C LEU A 181 -2.69 -10.23 3.75
N ASP A 182 -3.24 -11.09 2.90
CA ASP A 182 -4.03 -10.64 1.75
C ASP A 182 -5.32 -9.95 2.21
N ILE A 183 -5.50 -8.70 1.81
CA ILE A 183 -6.66 -7.87 2.15
C ILE A 183 -7.29 -7.22 0.92
N THR A 184 -8.45 -6.63 1.14
CA THR A 184 -8.96 -5.56 0.27
C THR A 184 -9.22 -4.31 1.10
N TRP A 185 -9.09 -3.14 0.45
CA TRP A 185 -9.41 -1.88 1.11
C TRP A 185 -10.14 -0.91 0.17
N SER A 186 -10.76 0.10 0.73
CA SER A 186 -11.37 1.23 0.01
C SER A 186 -11.31 2.51 0.85
N ASP A 187 -11.43 3.66 0.21
CA ASP A 187 -11.75 4.90 0.91
C ASP A 187 -13.09 4.71 1.67
N ALA A 188 -13.23 5.29 2.90
CA ALA A 188 -14.35 5.02 3.81
C ALA A 188 -15.46 6.08 3.76
#